data_5d348d46810748a9322ddaeba5931b08
#
_entry.id   5d348d46810748a9322ddaeba5931b08
#
_cell.length_a   1.000
_cell.length_b   1.000
_cell.length_c   1.000
_cell.angle_alpha   90.00
_cell.angle_beta   90.00
_cell.angle_gamma   90.00
#
_symmetry.space_group_name_H-M   'P 1'
#
loop_
_entity.id
_entity.type
_entity.pdbx_description
1 polymer ?
#
loop_
_entity_poly.entity_id
_entity_poly.type
_entity_poly.pdbx_seq_one_letter_code
_entity_poly.pdbx_strand_id
1 'polypeptide(L)'
;DNFGHAAFEGGGGRQGGGFGGTDFSDIFEDFFGDFGGGGRSRGRRTSNRGSDLRYDLSIALEEAYEGKKQDIKFSTTEKCTTCKGNGSKPGHSPDRCTVCGGNGKVRSNQGFFTVQQTCPQCQGTGEEITNPCTDCNGQGNKQASKKISVTIPKGVDDGTRIRLAGKGEAGTKGGASGDLYLFINVHSHDLFKRSDENLFFEFPISIADAALGTTIEIPTIDGGRAKIKIPDGTQNGKQFRLKGKGMPYMRGSGNGDLYVQVNTEVPISLNKEQKELLEKFRKIENEKSNPSIKKFFQKAKSFWKN
;
A
#
# COMPACT_ATOMS: atom_id res chain seq x y z
N ASP A 1 -33.52 12.82 -4.50
CA ASP A 1 -34.29 14.11 -4.42
C ASP A 1 -35.18 14.09 -3.20
N ASN A 2 -34.65 14.40 -2.04
CA ASN A 2 -35.45 14.83 -0.88
C ASN A 2 -34.49 15.22 0.26
N PHE A 3 -33.93 16.40 0.16
CA PHE A 3 -33.51 17.16 1.35
C PHE A 3 -33.77 18.65 1.08
N GLY A 4 -34.95 19.05 1.47
CA GLY A 4 -35.40 20.43 1.45
C GLY A 4 -34.74 21.29 2.51
N HIS A 5 -34.50 22.53 2.15
CA HIS A 5 -34.09 23.66 2.96
C HIS A 5 -35.05 23.90 4.14
N ALA A 6 -34.61 23.54 5.37
CA ALA A 6 -35.26 24.06 6.58
C ALA A 6 -34.37 23.87 7.82
N ALA A 7 -33.32 24.66 7.95
CA ALA A 7 -32.57 24.76 9.22
C ALA A 7 -31.80 26.08 9.34
N PHE A 8 -32.47 27.22 8.99
CA PHE A 8 -31.96 28.55 9.33
C PHE A 8 -33.10 29.49 9.62
N GLU A 9 -33.78 29.27 10.75
CA GLU A 9 -34.54 30.33 11.41
C GLU A 9 -35.00 29.85 12.79
N GLY A 10 -34.73 30.61 13.83
CA GLY A 10 -35.37 30.43 15.12
C GLY A 10 -34.43 30.45 16.33
N GLY A 11 -34.18 31.64 16.82
CA GLY A 11 -33.46 31.92 18.05
C GLY A 11 -34.20 31.55 19.34
N GLY A 12 -33.45 31.52 20.42
CA GLY A 12 -33.97 31.87 21.74
C GLY A 12 -34.20 30.72 22.71
N GLY A 13 -33.34 30.64 23.75
CA GLY A 13 -33.87 30.41 25.10
C GLY A 13 -33.59 29.06 25.77
N ARG A 14 -32.62 29.08 26.66
CA ARG A 14 -32.57 28.47 28.01
C ARG A 14 -32.78 26.97 28.25
N GLN A 15 -31.75 26.49 28.96
CA GLN A 15 -31.75 25.61 30.15
C GLN A 15 -31.70 24.10 29.99
N GLY A 16 -30.56 23.53 30.38
CA GLY A 16 -30.52 22.36 31.24
C GLY A 16 -30.29 21.01 30.60
N GLY A 17 -29.21 20.36 30.99
CA GLY A 17 -29.19 18.91 31.06
C GLY A 17 -28.23 18.20 30.09
N GLY A 18 -27.12 17.72 30.65
CA GLY A 18 -26.07 16.93 30.12
C GLY A 18 -26.43 15.79 29.19
N PHE A 19 -25.49 15.51 28.34
CA PHE A 19 -25.00 14.17 28.07
C PHE A 19 -23.98 14.24 26.90
N GLY A 20 -22.77 13.81 27.15
CA GLY A 20 -21.88 13.04 26.31
C GLY A 20 -21.65 13.52 24.85
N GLY A 21 -20.51 14.14 24.59
CA GLY A 21 -20.02 14.39 23.25
C GLY A 21 -18.53 14.64 23.31
N THR A 22 -17.77 13.61 23.09
CA THR A 22 -16.32 13.59 22.94
C THR A 22 -15.90 14.43 21.72
N ASP A 23 -14.72 15.04 21.84
CA ASP A 23 -13.82 15.44 20.76
C ASP A 23 -13.93 16.82 20.08
N PHE A 24 -14.63 17.79 20.63
CA PHE A 24 -14.42 19.18 20.20
C PHE A 24 -13.58 20.03 21.19
N SER A 25 -13.27 19.48 22.35
CA SER A 25 -12.50 20.16 23.39
C SER A 25 -11.01 20.30 23.02
N ASP A 26 -10.45 19.29 22.38
CA ASP A 26 -9.00 19.26 22.07
C ASP A 26 -8.60 20.25 20.96
N ILE A 27 -9.51 20.56 20.03
CA ILE A 27 -9.24 21.58 18.98
C ILE A 27 -9.36 23.00 19.54
N PHE A 28 -10.17 23.19 20.58
CA PHE A 28 -10.38 24.49 21.18
C PHE A 28 -9.29 24.86 22.20
N GLU A 29 -8.71 23.88 22.88
CA GLU A 29 -7.56 24.10 23.77
C GLU A 29 -6.27 24.44 23.00
N ASP A 30 -6.06 23.88 21.80
CA ASP A 30 -4.92 24.23 20.96
C ASP A 30 -5.00 25.64 20.37
N PHE A 31 -6.21 26.19 20.19
CA PHE A 31 -6.38 27.50 19.58
C PHE A 31 -6.51 28.64 20.62
N PHE A 32 -7.07 28.39 21.79
CA PHE A 32 -7.29 29.40 22.83
C PHE A 32 -6.33 29.34 24.00
N GLY A 33 -5.58 28.22 24.15
CA GLY A 33 -4.58 28.07 25.23
C GLY A 33 -3.37 28.97 25.09
N ASP A 34 -3.15 29.60 23.94
CA ASP A 34 -2.00 30.48 23.67
C ASP A 34 -2.25 31.97 24.03
N PHE A 35 -3.48 32.34 24.46
CA PHE A 35 -3.85 33.74 24.70
C PHE A 35 -4.05 34.14 26.16
N GLY A 36 -3.90 33.20 27.10
CA GLY A 36 -4.17 33.46 28.51
C GLY A 36 -3.22 32.78 29.50
N GLY A 37 -2.09 33.38 29.79
CA GLY A 37 -1.32 33.05 30.99
C GLY A 37 0.07 32.46 30.75
N GLY A 38 1.08 33.25 31.12
CA GLY A 38 2.52 32.99 31.27
C GLY A 38 3.01 31.55 31.50
N GLY A 39 2.97 30.71 30.47
CA GLY A 39 3.53 29.38 30.49
C GLY A 39 4.73 29.30 29.53
N ARG A 40 5.86 28.92 30.06
CA ARG A 40 7.15 28.72 29.39
C ARG A 40 6.94 28.04 28.02
N SER A 41 7.02 28.83 26.97
CA SER A 41 7.16 28.35 25.60
C SER A 41 8.35 27.37 25.58
N ARG A 42 8.06 26.07 25.64
CA ARG A 42 9.02 25.05 25.24
C ARG A 42 9.23 25.26 23.76
N GLY A 43 10.28 26.05 23.44
CA GLY A 43 10.68 26.30 22.08
C GLY A 43 10.59 24.98 21.30
N ARG A 44 9.81 24.98 20.22
CA ARG A 44 9.72 23.89 19.27
C ARG A 44 11.15 23.53 18.88
N ARG A 45 11.70 22.49 19.54
CA ARG A 45 13.01 21.95 19.15
C ARG A 45 12.87 21.57 17.70
N THR A 46 13.48 22.33 16.81
CA THR A 46 13.66 21.93 15.42
C THR A 46 14.18 20.49 15.45
N SER A 47 13.39 19.57 14.93
CA SER A 47 13.76 18.16 14.96
C SER A 47 15.02 17.99 14.12
N ASN A 48 16.13 17.69 14.77
CA ASN A 48 17.39 17.36 14.09
C ASN A 48 17.37 15.92 13.54
N ARG A 49 16.20 15.26 13.54
CA ARG A 49 16.03 13.93 12.98
C ARG A 49 16.17 13.98 11.46
N GLY A 50 16.84 12.97 10.89
CA GLY A 50 16.94 12.80 9.44
C GLY A 50 15.61 12.50 8.81
N SER A 51 15.52 12.75 7.50
CA SER A 51 14.33 12.47 6.70
C SER A 51 14.10 10.97 6.57
N ASP A 52 12.84 10.57 6.50
CA ASP A 52 12.48 9.21 6.16
C ASP A 52 12.65 9.01 4.65
N LEU A 53 13.06 7.82 4.25
CA LEU A 53 13.26 7.45 2.85
C LEU A 53 12.17 6.48 2.40
N ARG A 54 11.80 6.59 1.14
CA ARG A 54 10.90 5.66 0.45
C ARG A 54 11.68 4.85 -0.58
N TYR A 55 11.40 3.57 -0.64
CA TYR A 55 11.93 2.65 -1.64
C TYR A 55 10.81 1.75 -2.15
N ASP A 56 10.54 1.80 -3.44
CA ASP A 56 9.53 0.95 -4.08
C ASP A 56 10.21 -0.33 -4.58
N LEU A 57 9.71 -1.48 -4.16
CA LEU A 57 10.23 -2.80 -4.48
C LEU A 57 9.17 -3.62 -5.19
N SER A 58 9.42 -3.95 -6.45
CA SER A 58 8.55 -4.81 -7.25
C SER A 58 8.96 -6.27 -7.14
N ILE A 59 7.98 -7.15 -6.96
CA ILE A 59 8.18 -8.60 -6.85
C ILE A 59 7.13 -9.34 -7.68
N ALA A 60 7.45 -10.57 -8.11
CA ALA A 60 6.51 -11.47 -8.75
C ALA A 60 5.54 -12.10 -7.73
N LEU A 61 4.41 -12.61 -8.22
CA LEU A 61 3.39 -13.24 -7.37
C LEU A 61 3.93 -14.49 -6.66
N GLU A 62 4.78 -15.25 -7.33
CA GLU A 62 5.46 -16.44 -6.79
C GLU A 62 6.42 -16.06 -5.66
N GLU A 63 7.15 -14.95 -5.83
CA GLU A 63 8.04 -14.42 -4.80
C GLU A 63 7.25 -13.95 -3.57
N ALA A 64 6.06 -13.38 -3.79
CA ALA A 64 5.14 -13.04 -2.70
C ALA A 64 4.57 -14.28 -2.02
N TYR A 65 4.38 -15.39 -2.76
CA TYR A 65 3.95 -16.67 -2.20
C TYR A 65 5.04 -17.30 -1.30
N GLU A 66 6.26 -17.41 -1.79
CA GLU A 66 7.36 -18.08 -1.08
C GLU A 66 7.98 -17.23 0.03
N GLY A 67 7.86 -15.90 -0.11
CA GLY A 67 8.65 -14.93 0.63
C GLY A 67 10.11 -14.92 0.11
N LYS A 68 10.79 -13.81 0.27
CA LYS A 68 12.12 -13.60 -0.32
C LYS A 68 13.03 -12.79 0.58
N LYS A 69 14.32 -13.13 0.58
CA LYS A 69 15.37 -12.22 1.05
C LYS A 69 15.90 -11.45 -0.16
N GLN A 70 15.79 -10.13 -0.11
CA GLN A 70 16.20 -9.24 -1.20
C GLN A 70 17.23 -8.25 -0.69
N ASP A 71 18.33 -8.14 -1.42
CA ASP A 71 19.30 -7.07 -1.21
C ASP A 71 18.87 -5.84 -1.98
N ILE A 72 18.71 -4.73 -1.26
CA ILE A 72 18.38 -3.44 -1.85
C ILE A 72 19.56 -2.49 -1.72
N LYS A 73 19.76 -1.66 -2.74
CA LYS A 73 20.78 -0.62 -2.78
C LYS A 73 20.09 0.72 -2.94
N PHE A 74 20.35 1.64 -2.04
CA PHE A 74 19.73 2.98 -2.05
C PHE A 74 20.73 4.04 -1.60
N SER A 75 20.48 5.27 -2.04
CA SER A 75 21.26 6.43 -1.65
C SER A 75 20.68 7.03 -0.38
N THR A 76 21.54 7.39 0.55
CA THR A 76 21.18 8.01 1.83
C THR A 76 22.28 8.95 2.26
N THR A 77 22.05 9.71 3.31
CA THR A 77 23.10 10.48 4.00
C THR A 77 23.56 9.73 5.24
N GLU A 78 24.85 9.76 5.50
CA GLU A 78 25.46 9.23 6.71
C GLU A 78 26.19 10.32 7.48
N LYS A 79 26.29 10.15 8.80
CA LYS A 79 27.11 11.05 9.63
C LYS A 79 28.55 11.02 9.14
N CYS A 80 29.12 12.18 8.90
CA CYS A 80 30.53 12.29 8.55
C CYS A 80 31.39 11.68 9.66
N THR A 81 32.19 10.69 9.31
CA THR A 81 33.05 9.99 10.28
C THR A 81 34.15 10.88 10.82
N THR A 82 34.65 11.79 10.00
CA THR A 82 35.75 12.71 10.34
C THR A 82 35.34 13.73 11.40
N CYS A 83 34.20 14.38 11.27
CA CYS A 83 33.70 15.36 12.22
C CYS A 83 32.62 14.81 13.18
N LYS A 84 32.27 13.56 13.06
CA LYS A 84 31.21 12.88 13.86
C LYS A 84 29.87 13.61 13.85
N GLY A 85 29.58 14.32 12.75
CA GLY A 85 28.31 15.02 12.53
C GLY A 85 28.25 16.48 13.02
N ASN A 86 29.34 17.05 13.56
CA ASN A 86 29.36 18.44 14.03
C ASN A 86 29.69 19.48 12.95
N GLY A 87 30.19 19.03 11.79
CA GLY A 87 30.52 19.89 10.65
C GLY A 87 31.87 20.63 10.77
N SER A 88 32.51 20.59 11.92
CA SER A 88 33.80 21.29 12.15
C SER A 88 35.00 20.38 11.91
N LYS A 89 36.14 20.93 11.59
CA LYS A 89 37.41 20.22 11.49
C LYS A 89 37.72 19.45 12.78
N PRO A 90 38.35 18.27 12.71
CA PRO A 90 38.79 17.56 13.91
C PRO A 90 39.59 18.49 14.87
N GLY A 91 39.24 18.48 16.17
CA GLY A 91 39.85 19.36 17.18
C GLY A 91 39.18 20.72 17.31
N HIS A 92 38.22 21.06 16.44
CA HIS A 92 37.43 22.27 16.53
C HIS A 92 35.97 21.93 16.80
N SER A 93 35.29 22.81 17.53
CA SER A 93 33.84 22.75 17.75
C SER A 93 33.17 23.94 17.08
N PRO A 94 31.88 23.86 16.76
CA PRO A 94 31.11 25.02 16.33
C PRO A 94 31.14 26.11 17.37
N ASP A 95 31.32 27.36 16.97
CA ASP A 95 31.32 28.54 17.83
C ASP A 95 29.88 29.04 18.03
N ARG A 96 29.63 29.74 19.12
CA ARG A 96 28.35 30.42 19.34
C ARG A 96 28.20 31.56 18.33
N CYS A 97 27.06 31.63 17.66
CA CYS A 97 26.75 32.71 16.73
C CYS A 97 26.79 34.06 17.49
N THR A 98 27.63 34.97 17.03
CA THR A 98 27.83 36.27 17.67
C THR A 98 26.63 37.19 17.55
N VAL A 99 25.82 37.07 16.49
CA VAL A 99 24.64 37.90 16.21
C VAL A 99 23.48 37.58 17.16
N CYS A 100 23.21 36.29 17.41
CA CYS A 100 22.10 35.88 18.27
C CYS A 100 22.52 35.33 19.63
N GLY A 101 23.79 35.30 19.94
CA GLY A 101 24.31 34.76 21.20
C GLY A 101 23.97 33.30 21.46
N GLY A 102 23.82 32.51 20.39
CA GLY A 102 23.42 31.08 20.47
C GLY A 102 21.92 30.81 20.44
N ASN A 103 21.07 31.86 20.41
CA ASN A 103 19.60 31.68 20.48
C ASN A 103 18.96 31.26 19.12
N GLY A 104 19.68 31.34 18.02
CA GLY A 104 19.14 31.05 16.66
C GLY A 104 18.15 32.09 16.15
N LYS A 105 17.71 33.04 16.97
CA LYS A 105 16.73 34.06 16.64
C LYS A 105 17.20 35.44 17.11
N VAL A 106 16.85 36.44 16.32
CA VAL A 106 17.08 37.85 16.67
C VAL A 106 15.77 38.57 16.88
N ARG A 107 15.75 39.52 17.79
CA ARG A 107 14.60 40.38 18.04
C ARG A 107 14.84 41.72 17.42
N SER A 108 13.89 42.18 16.61
CA SER A 108 13.86 43.49 16.00
C SER A 108 12.67 44.25 16.55
N ASN A 109 12.90 45.43 17.13
CA ASN A 109 11.83 46.29 17.59
C ASN A 109 11.42 47.23 16.43
N GLN A 110 10.19 47.09 15.98
CA GLN A 110 9.58 47.96 14.99
C GLN A 110 8.45 48.76 15.68
N GLY A 111 8.77 49.91 16.19
CA GLY A 111 7.82 50.74 16.96
C GLY A 111 7.36 50.03 18.22
N PHE A 112 6.05 49.81 18.38
CA PHE A 112 5.45 49.15 19.52
C PHE A 112 5.48 47.62 19.50
N PHE A 113 5.95 47.01 18.39
CA PHE A 113 5.99 45.57 18.23
C PHE A 113 7.40 45.02 18.24
N THR A 114 7.62 43.95 19.01
CA THR A 114 8.85 43.16 18.95
C THR A 114 8.64 41.98 18.01
N VAL A 115 9.32 42.01 16.89
CA VAL A 115 9.30 40.90 15.92
C VAL A 115 10.50 39.99 16.18
N GLN A 116 10.23 38.71 16.34
CA GLN A 116 11.27 37.70 16.43
C GLN A 116 11.44 37.01 15.06
N GLN A 117 12.65 37.09 14.52
CA GLN A 117 12.97 36.46 13.24
C GLN A 117 14.18 35.52 13.36
N THR A 118 14.28 34.56 12.44
CA THR A 118 15.43 33.66 12.38
C THR A 118 16.71 34.46 12.17
N CYS A 119 17.76 34.14 12.95
CA CYS A 119 19.02 34.81 12.81
C CYS A 119 19.60 34.65 11.41
N PRO A 120 19.89 35.73 10.68
CA PRO A 120 20.39 35.66 9.31
C PRO A 120 21.79 35.03 9.21
N GLN A 121 22.63 35.22 10.26
CA GLN A 121 23.98 34.69 10.27
C GLN A 121 24.00 33.15 10.42
N CYS A 122 23.37 32.62 11.44
CA CYS A 122 23.39 31.19 11.72
C CYS A 122 22.17 30.43 11.17
N GLN A 123 21.25 31.10 10.49
CA GLN A 123 20.03 30.50 9.92
C GLN A 123 19.23 29.65 10.91
N GLY A 124 19.19 30.10 12.17
CA GLY A 124 18.42 29.42 13.22
C GLY A 124 19.20 28.37 14.02
N THR A 125 20.43 28.03 13.62
CA THR A 125 21.21 26.99 14.30
C THR A 125 21.79 27.44 15.68
N GLY A 126 21.96 28.73 15.88
CA GLY A 126 22.62 29.29 17.06
C GLY A 126 24.13 29.11 17.05
N GLU A 127 24.69 28.39 16.11
CA GLU A 127 26.12 28.07 16.02
C GLU A 127 26.67 28.44 14.66
N GLU A 128 27.95 28.74 14.60
CA GLU A 128 28.69 29.12 13.41
C GLU A 128 29.91 28.20 13.24
N ILE A 129 30.11 27.66 12.05
CA ILE A 129 31.26 26.80 11.77
C ILE A 129 32.36 27.65 11.12
N THR A 130 33.31 28.09 11.93
CA THR A 130 34.46 28.88 11.48
C THR A 130 35.50 28.03 10.74
N ASN A 131 35.66 26.77 11.14
CA ASN A 131 36.59 25.83 10.55
C ASN A 131 35.83 24.62 10.00
N PRO A 132 35.32 24.68 8.75
CA PRO A 132 34.52 23.59 8.19
C PRO A 132 35.34 22.32 8.00
N CYS A 133 34.72 21.17 8.25
CA CYS A 133 35.27 19.86 7.96
C CYS A 133 35.44 19.71 6.45
N THR A 134 36.64 19.37 5.99
CA THR A 134 36.97 19.22 4.56
C THR A 134 36.23 18.08 3.89
N ASP A 135 35.84 17.07 4.65
CA ASP A 135 35.20 15.87 4.16
C ASP A 135 33.68 16.03 3.88
N CYS A 136 33.00 16.89 4.62
CA CYS A 136 31.57 17.15 4.46
C CYS A 136 31.26 18.62 4.20
N ASN A 137 32.28 19.46 3.99
CA ASN A 137 32.14 20.90 3.73
C ASN A 137 31.25 21.63 4.75
N GLY A 138 31.36 21.26 6.02
CA GLY A 138 30.58 21.86 7.10
C GLY A 138 29.19 21.26 7.31
N GLN A 139 28.71 20.38 6.42
CA GLN A 139 27.33 19.81 6.52
C GLN A 139 27.16 18.80 7.64
N GLY A 140 28.24 18.20 8.14
CA GLY A 140 28.19 17.15 9.15
C GLY A 140 27.77 15.77 8.64
N ASN A 141 27.15 15.71 7.46
CA ASN A 141 26.70 14.47 6.81
C ASN A 141 27.32 14.33 5.42
N LYS A 142 27.43 13.10 4.93
CA LYS A 142 27.90 12.76 3.58
C LYS A 142 26.89 11.89 2.87
N GLN A 143 26.80 12.03 1.54
CA GLN A 143 26.07 11.08 0.72
C GLN A 143 26.80 9.72 0.71
N ALA A 144 26.02 8.65 0.90
CA ALA A 144 26.49 7.29 0.88
C ALA A 144 25.48 6.37 0.18
N SER A 145 26.00 5.34 -0.48
CA SER A 145 25.15 4.28 -1.01
C SER A 145 25.21 3.08 -0.06
N LYS A 146 24.04 2.69 0.47
CA LYS A 146 23.93 1.54 1.38
C LYS A 146 23.32 0.35 0.68
N LYS A 147 23.82 -0.83 1.04
CA LYS A 147 23.25 -2.13 0.69
C LYS A 147 22.74 -2.78 1.96
N ILE A 148 21.47 -3.16 1.99
CA ILE A 148 20.86 -3.89 3.11
C ILE A 148 20.05 -5.07 2.60
N SER A 149 20.09 -6.16 3.35
CA SER A 149 19.27 -7.34 3.08
C SER A 149 17.94 -7.21 3.84
N VAL A 150 16.84 -7.34 3.11
CA VAL A 150 15.49 -7.25 3.67
C VAL A 150 14.78 -8.56 3.46
N THR A 151 14.10 -9.04 4.48
CA THR A 151 13.25 -10.22 4.40
C THR A 151 11.82 -9.81 4.10
N ILE A 152 11.31 -10.23 2.95
CA ILE A 152 9.92 -10.08 2.55
C ILE A 152 9.16 -11.31 3.07
N PRO A 153 8.13 -11.13 3.91
CA PRO A 153 7.38 -12.26 4.43
C PRO A 153 6.54 -12.93 3.35
N LYS A 154 6.24 -14.22 3.57
CA LYS A 154 5.27 -14.97 2.76
C LYS A 154 3.89 -14.33 2.84
N GLY A 155 3.16 -14.38 1.74
CA GLY A 155 1.80 -13.85 1.68
C GLY A 155 1.71 -12.33 1.62
N VAL A 156 2.84 -11.63 1.48
CA VAL A 156 2.85 -10.16 1.36
C VAL A 156 1.90 -9.71 0.25
N ASP A 157 1.12 -8.67 0.54
CA ASP A 157 0.15 -8.12 -0.41
C ASP A 157 0.69 -6.88 -1.10
N ASP A 158 0.07 -6.54 -2.23
CA ASP A 158 0.37 -5.29 -2.94
C ASP A 158 0.13 -4.09 -2.03
N GLY A 159 0.98 -3.06 -2.15
CA GLY A 159 0.92 -1.88 -1.29
C GLY A 159 1.40 -2.08 0.15
N THR A 160 1.86 -3.27 0.53
CA THR A 160 2.39 -3.54 1.87
C THR A 160 3.61 -2.65 2.15
N ARG A 161 3.64 -2.06 3.34
CA ARG A 161 4.74 -1.20 3.79
C ARG A 161 5.56 -1.88 4.88
N ILE A 162 6.87 -1.99 4.64
CA ILE A 162 7.84 -2.53 5.61
C ILE A 162 8.71 -1.37 6.11
N ARG A 163 8.68 -1.10 7.41
CA ARG A 163 9.50 -0.05 8.03
C ARG A 163 10.82 -0.63 8.51
N LEU A 164 11.91 -0.03 8.09
CA LEU A 164 13.25 -0.32 8.58
C LEU A 164 13.73 0.86 9.42
N ALA A 165 13.62 0.70 10.73
CA ALA A 165 13.92 1.77 11.70
C ALA A 165 15.38 2.23 11.62
N GLY A 166 15.59 3.55 11.59
CA GLY A 166 16.91 4.17 11.56
C GLY A 166 17.73 3.96 10.30
N LYS A 167 17.09 3.52 9.19
CA LYS A 167 17.74 3.31 7.87
C LYS A 167 17.47 4.43 6.88
N GLY A 168 16.79 5.51 7.29
CA GLY A 168 16.61 6.74 6.53
C GLY A 168 17.87 7.60 6.48
N GLU A 169 17.71 8.88 6.20
CA GLU A 169 18.81 9.84 6.20
C GLU A 169 19.35 10.08 7.62
N ALA A 170 20.63 10.45 7.68
CA ALA A 170 21.22 10.83 8.95
C ALA A 170 20.62 12.16 9.46
N GLY A 171 20.36 12.22 10.75
CA GLY A 171 19.99 13.48 11.39
C GLY A 171 21.13 14.48 11.41
N THR A 172 20.79 15.76 11.53
CA THR A 172 21.77 16.85 11.68
C THR A 172 22.17 17.01 13.13
N LYS A 173 23.38 17.54 13.40
CA LYS A 173 23.88 17.89 14.74
C LYS A 173 23.65 16.78 15.79
N GLY A 174 23.94 15.54 15.43
CA GLY A 174 23.77 14.40 16.34
C GLY A 174 22.34 13.88 16.48
N GLY A 175 21.37 14.42 15.71
CA GLY A 175 20.00 13.93 15.67
C GLY A 175 19.91 12.46 15.25
N ALA A 176 18.79 11.82 15.58
CA ALA A 176 18.50 10.43 15.16
C ALA A 176 18.32 10.37 13.65
N SER A 177 18.67 9.24 13.04
CA SER A 177 18.35 8.98 11.65
C SER A 177 16.85 8.82 11.44
N GLY A 178 16.37 9.09 10.22
CA GLY A 178 15.05 8.73 9.76
C GLY A 178 14.90 7.22 9.56
N ASP A 179 13.76 6.81 9.04
CA ASP A 179 13.45 5.42 8.73
C ASP A 179 13.41 5.20 7.22
N LEU A 180 13.61 3.97 6.80
CA LEU A 180 13.40 3.57 5.40
C LEU A 180 12.08 2.79 5.31
N TYR A 181 11.17 3.25 4.48
CA TYR A 181 9.91 2.59 4.16
C TYR A 181 10.01 1.90 2.81
N LEU A 182 9.86 0.59 2.83
CA LEU A 182 9.75 -0.21 1.61
C LEU A 182 8.27 -0.36 1.27
N PHE A 183 7.93 -0.01 0.04
CA PHE A 183 6.60 -0.23 -0.53
C PHE A 183 6.70 -1.41 -1.49
N ILE A 184 5.98 -2.47 -1.17
CA ILE A 184 5.97 -3.68 -1.99
C ILE A 184 4.91 -3.51 -3.08
N ASN A 185 5.32 -3.69 -4.33
CA ASN A 185 4.43 -3.74 -5.50
C ASN A 185 4.48 -5.16 -6.06
N VAL A 186 3.36 -5.87 -6.00
CA VAL A 186 3.25 -7.21 -6.57
C VAL A 186 2.80 -7.10 -8.02
N HIS A 187 3.60 -7.62 -8.96
CA HIS A 187 3.22 -7.62 -10.37
C HIS A 187 1.97 -8.46 -10.62
N SER A 188 1.15 -8.01 -11.57
CA SER A 188 0.07 -8.83 -12.10
C SER A 188 0.65 -10.09 -12.74
N HIS A 189 -0.03 -11.24 -12.53
CA HIS A 189 0.39 -12.52 -13.09
C HIS A 189 -0.49 -12.89 -14.28
N ASP A 190 0.09 -13.53 -15.31
CA ASP A 190 -0.63 -13.84 -16.55
C ASP A 190 -1.78 -14.82 -16.37
N LEU A 191 -1.64 -15.77 -15.45
CA LEU A 191 -2.63 -16.82 -15.22
C LEU A 191 -3.48 -16.58 -13.97
N PHE A 192 -2.87 -16.09 -12.89
CA PHE A 192 -3.53 -15.98 -11.60
C PHE A 192 -3.94 -14.53 -11.29
N LYS A 193 -5.20 -14.34 -10.92
CA LYS A 193 -5.71 -13.11 -10.34
C LYS A 193 -5.81 -13.29 -8.83
N ARG A 194 -5.16 -12.42 -8.07
CA ARG A 194 -5.18 -12.45 -6.60
C ARG A 194 -6.32 -11.58 -6.07
N SER A 195 -7.01 -12.07 -5.05
CA SER A 195 -7.90 -11.30 -4.21
C SER A 195 -7.70 -11.74 -2.75
N ASP A 196 -7.09 -10.88 -1.96
CA ASP A 196 -6.61 -11.19 -0.61
C ASP A 196 -5.71 -12.43 -0.60
N GLU A 197 -6.10 -13.49 0.09
CA GLU A 197 -5.38 -14.76 0.13
C GLU A 197 -5.85 -15.76 -0.92
N ASN A 198 -6.91 -15.45 -1.67
CA ASN A 198 -7.42 -16.35 -2.69
C ASN A 198 -6.84 -16.05 -4.06
N LEU A 199 -6.68 -17.10 -4.85
CA LEU A 199 -6.27 -17.02 -6.25
C LEU A 199 -7.43 -17.45 -7.15
N PHE A 200 -7.54 -16.77 -8.28
CA PHE A 200 -8.52 -17.06 -9.33
C PHE A 200 -7.79 -17.38 -10.62
N PHE A 201 -8.22 -18.43 -11.27
CA PHE A 201 -7.63 -18.94 -12.50
C PHE A 201 -8.73 -19.30 -13.48
N GLU A 202 -8.62 -18.83 -14.73
CA GLU A 202 -9.56 -19.14 -15.80
C GLU A 202 -8.99 -20.23 -16.68
N PHE A 203 -9.74 -21.33 -16.84
CA PHE A 203 -9.33 -22.47 -17.62
C PHE A 203 -10.27 -22.67 -18.81
N PRO A 204 -9.78 -22.57 -20.05
CA PRO A 204 -10.57 -22.86 -21.23
C PRO A 204 -10.76 -24.37 -21.38
N ILE A 205 -11.98 -24.80 -21.70
CA ILE A 205 -12.34 -26.20 -21.91
C ILE A 205 -13.20 -26.33 -23.19
N SER A 206 -13.01 -27.42 -23.93
CA SER A 206 -13.85 -27.66 -25.10
C SER A 206 -15.29 -27.93 -24.69
N ILE A 207 -16.26 -27.65 -25.62
CA ILE A 207 -17.67 -27.99 -25.41
C ILE A 207 -17.86 -29.49 -25.22
N ALA A 208 -17.05 -30.32 -25.89
CA ALA A 208 -17.14 -31.79 -25.80
C ALA A 208 -16.71 -32.24 -24.39
N ASP A 209 -15.59 -31.74 -23.87
CA ASP A 209 -15.12 -32.05 -22.52
C ASP A 209 -16.07 -31.54 -21.45
N ALA A 210 -16.67 -30.35 -21.65
CA ALA A 210 -17.66 -29.80 -20.74
C ALA A 210 -18.92 -30.64 -20.67
N ALA A 211 -19.34 -31.20 -21.83
CA ALA A 211 -20.53 -32.05 -21.95
C ALA A 211 -20.30 -33.47 -21.40
N LEU A 212 -19.15 -34.08 -21.73
CA LEU A 212 -18.85 -35.48 -21.38
C LEU A 212 -18.18 -35.65 -20.00
N GLY A 213 -17.66 -34.57 -19.46
CA GLY A 213 -16.80 -34.59 -18.30
C GLY A 213 -15.38 -35.00 -18.65
N THR A 214 -14.43 -34.50 -17.90
CA THR A 214 -12.99 -34.78 -18.10
C THR A 214 -12.21 -34.60 -16.81
N THR A 215 -10.93 -34.94 -16.84
CA THR A 215 -10.00 -34.61 -15.77
C THR A 215 -8.93 -33.68 -16.35
N ILE A 216 -8.85 -32.48 -15.81
CA ILE A 216 -7.86 -31.48 -16.21
C ILE A 216 -6.71 -31.43 -15.21
N GLU A 217 -5.54 -31.04 -15.68
CA GLU A 217 -4.37 -30.75 -14.87
C GLU A 217 -4.03 -29.27 -15.00
N ILE A 218 -3.95 -28.58 -13.88
CA ILE A 218 -3.69 -27.14 -13.85
C ILE A 218 -2.42 -26.82 -13.06
N PRO A 219 -1.73 -25.73 -13.38
CA PRO A 219 -0.62 -25.23 -12.55
C PRO A 219 -1.13 -24.70 -11.21
N THR A 220 -0.29 -24.74 -10.22
CA THR A 220 -0.50 -24.12 -8.91
C THR A 220 0.63 -23.13 -8.64
N ILE A 221 0.37 -22.12 -7.80
CA ILE A 221 1.31 -21.02 -7.54
C ILE A 221 2.62 -21.50 -6.91
N ASP A 222 2.63 -22.64 -6.26
CA ASP A 222 3.80 -23.31 -5.70
C ASP A 222 4.68 -24.02 -6.76
N GLY A 223 4.40 -23.80 -8.06
CA GLY A 223 5.09 -24.48 -9.17
C GLY A 223 4.67 -25.93 -9.39
N GLY A 224 3.74 -26.43 -8.58
CA GLY A 224 3.17 -27.76 -8.69
C GLY A 224 2.05 -27.88 -9.72
N ARG A 225 1.37 -29.05 -9.70
CA ARG A 225 0.19 -29.31 -10.53
C ARG A 225 -0.92 -29.91 -9.69
N ALA A 226 -2.15 -29.58 -10.03
CA ALA A 226 -3.34 -30.14 -9.38
C ALA A 226 -4.27 -30.73 -10.43
N LYS A 227 -4.87 -31.88 -10.10
CA LYS A 227 -5.88 -32.54 -10.94
C LYS A 227 -7.27 -32.18 -10.46
N ILE A 228 -8.13 -31.78 -11.39
CA ILE A 228 -9.53 -31.46 -11.14
C ILE A 228 -10.39 -32.35 -12.02
N LYS A 229 -11.34 -33.05 -11.40
CA LYS A 229 -12.37 -33.80 -12.14
C LYS A 229 -13.51 -32.84 -12.48
N ILE A 230 -13.72 -32.63 -13.74
CA ILE A 230 -14.84 -31.85 -14.31
C ILE A 230 -16.00 -32.81 -14.54
N PRO A 231 -17.14 -32.67 -13.85
CA PRO A 231 -18.32 -33.50 -14.11
C PRO A 231 -18.88 -33.25 -15.50
N ASP A 232 -19.59 -34.26 -16.02
CA ASP A 232 -20.40 -34.12 -17.23
C ASP A 232 -21.48 -33.03 -17.08
N GLY A 233 -21.79 -32.34 -18.18
CA GLY A 233 -22.77 -31.25 -18.19
C GLY A 233 -22.29 -29.98 -17.43
N THR A 234 -20.99 -29.80 -17.22
CA THR A 234 -20.44 -28.59 -16.58
C THR A 234 -20.74 -27.37 -17.46
N GLN A 235 -21.39 -26.39 -16.86
CA GLN A 235 -21.78 -25.14 -17.50
C GLN A 235 -20.63 -24.12 -17.53
N ASN A 236 -20.66 -23.24 -18.52
CA ASN A 236 -19.72 -22.12 -18.65
C ASN A 236 -19.74 -21.25 -17.38
N GLY A 237 -18.56 -20.81 -16.92
CA GLY A 237 -18.40 -20.00 -15.71
C GLY A 237 -18.48 -20.80 -14.40
N LYS A 238 -18.62 -22.13 -14.44
CA LYS A 238 -18.60 -22.96 -13.25
C LYS A 238 -17.25 -22.85 -12.54
N GLN A 239 -17.27 -22.62 -11.23
CA GLN A 239 -16.08 -22.53 -10.41
C GLN A 239 -15.85 -23.80 -9.59
N PHE A 240 -14.59 -24.23 -9.54
CA PHE A 240 -14.10 -25.33 -8.71
C PHE A 240 -13.11 -24.78 -7.69
N ARG A 241 -13.27 -25.13 -6.41
CA ARG A 241 -12.43 -24.67 -5.33
C ARG A 241 -11.40 -25.73 -4.97
N LEU A 242 -10.13 -25.36 -4.98
CA LEU A 242 -9.02 -26.16 -4.48
C LEU A 242 -8.57 -25.58 -3.15
N LYS A 243 -8.96 -26.25 -2.08
CA LYS A 243 -8.70 -25.80 -0.72
C LYS A 243 -7.21 -25.73 -0.41
N GLY A 244 -6.77 -24.60 0.18
CA GLY A 244 -5.40 -24.41 0.62
C GLY A 244 -4.37 -24.24 -0.51
N LYS A 245 -4.80 -23.95 -1.75
CA LYS A 245 -3.93 -23.72 -2.91
C LYS A 245 -3.87 -22.24 -3.33
N GLY A 246 -4.35 -21.33 -2.50
CA GLY A 246 -4.19 -19.89 -2.63
C GLY A 246 -2.89 -19.37 -2.00
N MET A 247 -2.82 -18.06 -1.77
CA MET A 247 -1.69 -17.38 -1.12
C MET A 247 -1.62 -17.72 0.37
N PRO A 248 -0.42 -17.78 0.95
CA PRO A 248 -0.28 -17.97 2.38
C PRO A 248 -0.80 -16.76 3.16
N TYR A 249 -1.33 -16.99 4.35
CA TYR A 249 -1.68 -15.91 5.27
C TYR A 249 -0.43 -15.21 5.77
N MET A 250 -0.40 -13.88 5.69
CA MET A 250 0.72 -13.09 6.23
C MET A 250 0.81 -13.19 7.76
N ARG A 251 -0.32 -13.43 8.43
CA ARG A 251 -0.42 -13.66 9.89
C ARG A 251 -1.17 -14.96 10.15
N GLY A 252 -0.53 -15.90 10.81
CA GLY A 252 -1.12 -17.21 11.10
C GLY A 252 -0.51 -18.34 10.28
N SER A 253 -1.20 -19.45 10.17
CA SER A 253 -0.78 -20.65 9.44
C SER A 253 -1.82 -21.02 8.38
N GLY A 254 -1.36 -21.59 7.26
CA GLY A 254 -2.21 -22.04 6.16
C GLY A 254 -2.23 -21.07 5.00
N ASN A 255 -3.02 -21.44 3.98
CA ASN A 255 -3.18 -20.70 2.73
C ASN A 255 -4.67 -20.50 2.44
N GLY A 256 -4.98 -19.47 1.66
CA GLY A 256 -6.27 -19.32 1.03
C GLY A 256 -6.54 -20.41 -0.01
N ASP A 257 -7.55 -20.22 -0.83
CA ASP A 257 -8.00 -21.21 -1.79
C ASP A 257 -7.71 -20.76 -3.23
N LEU A 258 -7.59 -21.73 -4.13
CA LEU A 258 -7.53 -21.47 -5.58
C LEU A 258 -8.91 -21.78 -6.18
N TYR A 259 -9.51 -20.78 -6.82
CA TYR A 259 -10.77 -20.90 -7.54
C TYR A 259 -10.47 -21.01 -9.03
N VAL A 260 -10.86 -22.12 -9.62
CA VAL A 260 -10.71 -22.41 -11.05
C VAL A 260 -12.04 -22.22 -11.72
N GLN A 261 -12.16 -21.20 -12.54
CA GLN A 261 -13.35 -20.95 -13.36
C GLN A 261 -13.16 -21.60 -14.72
N VAL A 262 -14.07 -22.51 -15.06
CA VAL A 262 -14.07 -23.17 -16.36
C VAL A 262 -14.83 -22.32 -17.36
N ASN A 263 -14.16 -21.93 -18.43
CA ASN A 263 -14.76 -21.19 -19.55
C ASN A 263 -14.85 -22.09 -20.78
N THR A 264 -16.09 -22.37 -21.22
CA THR A 264 -16.33 -23.25 -22.35
C THR A 264 -16.01 -22.53 -23.65
N GLU A 265 -15.10 -23.08 -24.44
CA GLU A 265 -14.74 -22.58 -25.75
C GLU A 265 -15.51 -23.33 -26.86
N VAL A 266 -16.17 -22.55 -27.71
CA VAL A 266 -16.84 -23.08 -28.91
C VAL A 266 -15.84 -23.08 -30.04
N PRO A 267 -15.64 -24.23 -30.74
CA PRO A 267 -14.66 -24.31 -31.82
C PRO A 267 -15.02 -23.37 -32.99
N ILE A 268 -14.04 -22.54 -33.37
CA ILE A 268 -14.21 -21.54 -34.44
C ILE A 268 -14.12 -22.18 -35.83
N SER A 269 -13.26 -23.19 -35.99
CA SER A 269 -13.02 -23.87 -37.25
C SER A 269 -13.30 -25.37 -37.13
N LEU A 270 -14.27 -25.86 -37.88
CA LEU A 270 -14.67 -27.27 -37.89
C LEU A 270 -14.29 -27.90 -39.20
N ASN A 271 -13.71 -29.08 -39.16
CA ASN A 271 -13.57 -29.92 -40.36
C ASN A 271 -14.92 -30.55 -40.75
N LYS A 272 -14.95 -31.24 -41.90
CA LYS A 272 -16.18 -31.84 -42.45
C LYS A 272 -16.80 -32.87 -41.48
N GLU A 273 -15.99 -33.74 -40.95
CA GLU A 273 -16.40 -34.79 -40.00
C GLU A 273 -16.98 -34.22 -38.71
N GLN A 274 -16.33 -33.21 -38.14
CA GLN A 274 -16.82 -32.52 -36.94
C GLN A 274 -18.17 -31.84 -37.17
N LYS A 275 -18.38 -31.22 -38.36
CA LYS A 275 -19.68 -30.65 -38.72
C LYS A 275 -20.76 -31.70 -38.80
N GLU A 276 -20.48 -32.83 -39.47
CA GLU A 276 -21.43 -33.94 -39.59
C GLU A 276 -21.81 -34.51 -38.22
N LEU A 277 -20.85 -34.67 -37.32
CA LEU A 277 -21.11 -35.15 -35.95
C LEU A 277 -21.97 -34.15 -35.15
N LEU A 278 -21.68 -32.86 -35.21
CA LEU A 278 -22.48 -31.84 -34.53
C LEU A 278 -23.88 -31.70 -35.15
N GLU A 279 -24.05 -31.91 -36.47
CA GLU A 279 -25.38 -31.95 -37.11
C GLU A 279 -26.19 -33.16 -36.66
N LYS A 280 -25.55 -34.33 -36.53
CA LYS A 280 -26.18 -35.51 -35.95
C LYS A 280 -26.59 -35.27 -34.50
N PHE A 281 -25.70 -34.69 -33.71
CA PHE A 281 -25.98 -34.33 -32.29
C PHE A 281 -27.19 -33.40 -32.23
N ARG A 282 -27.23 -32.31 -33.01
CA ARG A 282 -28.36 -31.37 -33.07
C ARG A 282 -29.71 -32.03 -33.39
N LYS A 283 -29.72 -33.08 -34.25
CA LYS A 283 -30.94 -33.78 -34.58
C LYS A 283 -31.52 -34.64 -33.46
N ILE A 284 -30.66 -35.11 -32.54
CA ILE A 284 -31.07 -35.97 -31.39
C ILE A 284 -31.24 -35.18 -30.11
N GLU A 285 -30.87 -33.88 -30.10
CA GLU A 285 -31.11 -33.00 -28.94
C GLU A 285 -32.61 -32.95 -28.60
N ASN A 286 -32.90 -32.92 -27.32
CA ASN A 286 -34.24 -32.82 -26.80
C ASN A 286 -34.31 -31.81 -25.66
N GLU A 287 -35.53 -31.54 -25.18
CA GLU A 287 -35.78 -30.58 -24.11
C GLU A 287 -35.09 -30.94 -22.77
N LYS A 288 -34.73 -32.20 -22.56
CA LYS A 288 -34.01 -32.63 -21.35
C LYS A 288 -32.52 -32.30 -21.43
N SER A 289 -31.96 -32.30 -22.66
CA SER A 289 -30.56 -31.96 -22.89
C SER A 289 -30.27 -30.48 -22.59
N ASN A 290 -31.23 -29.60 -22.89
CA ASN A 290 -31.08 -28.15 -22.80
C ASN A 290 -32.18 -27.48 -21.93
N PRO A 291 -32.22 -27.73 -20.61
CA PRO A 291 -33.31 -27.28 -19.75
C PRO A 291 -33.42 -25.72 -19.65
N SER A 292 -32.35 -24.99 -19.84
CA SER A 292 -32.36 -23.52 -19.83
C SER A 292 -33.05 -22.95 -21.05
N ILE A 293 -32.82 -23.55 -22.24
CA ILE A 293 -33.49 -23.18 -23.48
C ILE A 293 -35.01 -23.43 -23.36
N LYS A 294 -35.40 -24.57 -22.81
CA LYS A 294 -36.81 -24.90 -22.54
C LYS A 294 -37.47 -23.84 -21.61
N LYS A 295 -36.83 -23.54 -20.47
CA LYS A 295 -37.35 -22.54 -19.54
C LYS A 295 -37.48 -21.15 -20.17
N PHE A 296 -36.55 -20.75 -21.01
CA PHE A 296 -36.61 -19.49 -21.73
C PHE A 296 -37.82 -19.43 -22.67
N PHE A 297 -38.01 -20.45 -23.52
CA PHE A 297 -39.15 -20.48 -24.45
C PHE A 297 -40.51 -20.59 -23.74
N GLN A 298 -40.57 -21.24 -22.58
CA GLN A 298 -41.78 -21.26 -21.76
C GLN A 298 -42.12 -19.84 -21.27
N LYS A 299 -41.14 -19.12 -20.77
CA LYS A 299 -41.32 -17.70 -20.33
C LYS A 299 -41.66 -16.77 -21.50
N ALA A 300 -41.00 -16.93 -22.64
CA ALA A 300 -41.30 -16.14 -23.84
C ALA A 300 -42.71 -16.38 -24.36
N LYS A 301 -43.18 -17.63 -24.38
CA LYS A 301 -44.57 -17.96 -24.75
C LYS A 301 -45.60 -17.33 -23.82
N SER A 302 -45.34 -17.26 -22.52
CA SER A 302 -46.25 -16.57 -21.57
C SER A 302 -46.28 -15.07 -21.80
N PHE A 303 -45.15 -14.46 -22.15
CA PHE A 303 -45.05 -13.02 -22.46
C PHE A 303 -45.80 -12.65 -23.77
N TRP A 304 -45.71 -13.48 -24.80
CA TRP A 304 -46.39 -13.24 -26.09
C TRP A 304 -47.89 -13.52 -26.07
N LYS A 305 -48.42 -14.17 -25.01
CA LYS A 305 -49.86 -14.42 -24.85
C LYS A 305 -50.60 -13.29 -24.10
N ASN A 306 -49.89 -12.32 -23.55
CA ASN A 306 -50.41 -11.08 -23.02
C ASN A 306 -50.27 -9.94 -24.05
#